data_9ee7663a4996e1095e96ce22a10af3b5
#
_entry.id   9ee7663a4996e1095e96ce22a10af3b5
#
_cell.length_a   1.000
_cell.length_b   1.000
_cell.length_c   1.000
_cell.angle_alpha   90.00
_cell.angle_beta   90.00
_cell.angle_gamma   90.00
#
_symmetry.space_group_name_H-M   'P 1'
#
loop_
_entity.id
_entity.type
_entity.pdbx_description
1 polymer ?
#
loop_
_entity_poly.entity_id
_entity_poly.type
_entity_poly.pdbx_seq_one_letter_code
_entity_poly.pdbx_strand_id
1 'polypeptide(L)'
;MILILALCLCGCSAGGQENGNGLVVNGSLELRYATQFSVDYCDGGYRLISLADGSRFIIIPEGSKIPKGLDSGIVPIHQPVNDIYLAATSAMCLFDSLDRLDAIRLSSITEENWYIPSARQAMKDERILFAGKYSAPDYELITAERCPLAIESMMIGHASDIKQQLEQLGVAVLVDQSSNEEHPLGRVEWIKLYGALLGEDEKAEEVFREQAELLDSVIGSEASGKTVAFFYVSSTGRIITRKSSDYVSRMIDLAGGRYIFEELGDDGSKTSSVTLDPEFFYANARDADVIIYNSAIAGEVTNIADLVSKCELLKDFKAVKNGDVWCTEKNMYQEMTASGEMIKEIHDILNGEYDDTDDSGYFSHLK
;
A
#
# COMPACT_ATOMS: atom_id res chain seq x y z
N MET A 1 -65.13 21.48 18.32
CA MET A 1 -63.87 21.44 19.10
C MET A 1 -62.78 20.92 18.14
N ILE A 2 -62.06 21.85 17.47
CA ILE A 2 -61.10 21.54 16.42
C ILE A 2 -59.74 21.51 17.10
N LEU A 3 -59.06 20.38 17.05
CA LEU A 3 -57.75 20.14 17.63
C LEU A 3 -56.71 20.51 16.55
N ILE A 4 -55.99 21.63 16.75
CA ILE A 4 -54.89 22.04 15.88
C ILE A 4 -53.64 21.32 16.37
N LEU A 5 -53.12 20.40 15.52
CA LEU A 5 -51.85 19.71 15.74
C LEU A 5 -50.72 20.60 15.21
N ALA A 6 -49.96 21.21 16.11
CA ALA A 6 -48.76 21.97 15.77
C ALA A 6 -47.61 20.99 15.51
N LEU A 7 -47.19 20.86 14.22
CA LEU A 7 -45.94 20.22 13.85
C LEU A 7 -44.77 21.15 14.20
N CYS A 8 -44.02 20.81 15.24
CA CYS A 8 -42.71 21.37 15.49
C CYS A 8 -41.72 20.73 14.50
N LEU A 9 -41.33 21.50 13.46
CA LEU A 9 -40.17 21.22 12.65
C LEU A 9 -38.92 21.53 13.46
N CYS A 10 -38.31 20.50 14.10
CA CYS A 10 -36.93 20.62 14.59
C CYS A 10 -36.01 20.60 13.38
N GLY A 11 -35.56 21.77 12.95
CA GLY A 11 -34.43 21.92 12.07
C GLY A 11 -33.17 21.51 12.83
N CYS A 12 -32.60 20.35 12.53
CA CYS A 12 -31.21 20.06 12.91
C CYS A 12 -30.31 20.96 12.09
N SER A 13 -29.87 22.10 12.67
CA SER A 13 -28.67 22.76 12.19
C SER A 13 -27.50 21.87 12.59
N ALA A 14 -26.83 21.26 11.61
CA ALA A 14 -25.51 20.67 11.81
C ALA A 14 -24.55 21.80 12.20
N GLY A 15 -24.41 22.08 13.49
CA GLY A 15 -23.39 22.96 14.04
C GLY A 15 -22.05 22.23 13.88
N GLY A 16 -21.19 22.71 12.98
CA GLY A 16 -19.83 22.24 12.87
C GLY A 16 -19.14 22.33 14.25
N GLN A 17 -18.43 21.30 14.65
CA GLN A 17 -17.70 21.26 15.90
C GLN A 17 -16.39 22.03 15.69
N GLU A 18 -16.21 23.19 16.35
CA GLU A 18 -14.91 23.88 16.38
C GLU A 18 -13.88 22.97 17.05
N ASN A 19 -12.96 22.43 16.26
CA ASN A 19 -11.74 21.90 16.82
C ASN A 19 -10.90 23.11 17.28
N GLY A 20 -10.28 23.07 18.47
CA GLY A 20 -9.51 24.18 19.07
C GLY A 20 -8.40 24.81 18.20
N ASN A 21 -8.35 24.49 16.92
CA ASN A 21 -7.40 24.91 15.89
C ASN A 21 -7.97 26.01 14.96
N GLY A 22 -9.11 26.61 15.25
CA GLY A 22 -9.73 27.62 14.39
C GLY A 22 -10.31 27.09 13.06
N LEU A 23 -10.47 25.77 12.95
CA LEU A 23 -11.06 25.09 11.79
C LEU A 23 -12.44 24.54 12.18
N VAL A 24 -13.45 24.81 11.35
CA VAL A 24 -14.78 24.22 11.49
C VAL A 24 -14.83 22.98 10.61
N VAL A 25 -14.99 21.82 11.22
CA VAL A 25 -15.10 20.54 10.51
C VAL A 25 -16.54 20.34 10.05
N ASN A 26 -16.72 20.09 8.75
CA ASN A 26 -18.02 19.85 8.11
C ASN A 26 -18.34 18.36 7.91
N GLY A 27 -17.31 17.52 7.94
CA GLY A 27 -17.40 16.08 7.77
C GLY A 27 -16.03 15.45 7.75
N SER A 28 -16.01 14.13 7.78
CA SER A 28 -14.78 13.34 7.72
C SER A 28 -14.88 12.31 6.59
N LEU A 29 -13.75 11.94 6.03
CA LEU A 29 -13.65 10.87 5.05
C LEU A 29 -14.07 9.54 5.69
N GLU A 30 -15.02 8.85 5.07
CA GLU A 30 -15.40 7.50 5.49
C GLU A 30 -14.38 6.48 4.99
N LEU A 31 -13.81 5.72 5.92
CA LEU A 31 -12.87 4.63 5.65
C LEU A 31 -13.52 3.30 6.00
N ARG A 32 -13.36 2.31 5.11
CA ARG A 32 -13.91 0.97 5.28
C ARG A 32 -12.90 0.02 5.91
N TYR A 33 -11.62 0.16 5.60
CA TYR A 33 -10.56 -0.76 5.99
C TYR A 33 -9.33 -0.07 6.57
N ALA A 34 -8.97 1.11 6.08
CA ALA A 34 -7.79 1.82 6.54
C ALA A 34 -7.96 2.34 7.97
N THR A 35 -6.90 2.24 8.76
CA THR A 35 -6.88 2.59 10.18
C THR A 35 -5.75 3.56 10.56
N GLN A 36 -4.80 3.79 9.65
CA GLN A 36 -3.59 4.53 9.95
C GLN A 36 -3.69 6.02 9.61
N PHE A 37 -4.82 6.49 9.07
CA PHE A 37 -5.05 7.90 8.79
C PHE A 37 -6.51 8.29 8.95
N SER A 38 -6.76 9.59 9.01
CA SER A 38 -8.08 10.21 8.85
C SER A 38 -7.97 11.51 8.07
N VAL A 39 -9.07 11.93 7.45
CA VAL A 39 -9.18 13.22 6.76
C VAL A 39 -10.46 13.91 7.19
N ASP A 40 -10.33 15.11 7.76
CA ASP A 40 -11.45 15.98 8.07
C ASP A 40 -11.59 17.08 7.02
N TYR A 41 -12.78 17.23 6.47
CA TYR A 41 -13.11 18.31 5.54
C TYR A 41 -13.58 19.51 6.35
N CYS A 42 -12.94 20.66 6.11
CA CYS A 42 -13.19 21.89 6.87
C CYS A 42 -13.78 23.00 5.98
N ASP A 43 -14.40 23.99 6.62
CA ASP A 43 -14.89 25.19 5.95
C ASP A 43 -13.82 25.83 5.05
N GLY A 44 -14.25 26.36 3.91
CA GLY A 44 -13.34 27.00 2.94
C GLY A 44 -12.51 26.03 2.12
N GLY A 45 -12.85 24.72 2.14
CA GLY A 45 -12.20 23.68 1.34
C GLY A 45 -10.88 23.16 1.93
N TYR A 46 -10.54 23.56 3.17
CA TYR A 46 -9.37 23.00 3.85
C TYR A 46 -9.60 21.54 4.21
N ARG A 47 -8.51 20.76 4.26
CA ARG A 47 -8.55 19.35 4.65
C ARG A 47 -7.48 19.10 5.70
N LEU A 48 -7.87 18.53 6.83
CA LEU A 48 -6.94 18.14 7.88
C LEU A 48 -6.68 16.65 7.80
N ILE A 49 -5.47 16.29 7.41
CA ILE A 49 -4.99 14.90 7.40
C ILE A 49 -4.32 14.63 8.74
N SER A 50 -4.69 13.55 9.41
CA SER A 50 -4.06 13.07 10.63
C SER A 50 -3.60 11.63 10.45
N LEU A 51 -2.34 11.34 10.82
CA LEU A 51 -1.75 10.01 10.74
C LEU A 51 -1.65 9.35 12.12
N ALA A 52 -1.61 8.03 12.15
CA ALA A 52 -1.54 7.26 13.40
C ALA A 52 -0.29 7.52 14.24
N ASP A 53 0.80 8.02 13.64
CA ASP A 53 2.02 8.45 14.36
C ASP A 53 1.88 9.81 15.06
N GLY A 54 0.71 10.46 14.92
CA GLY A 54 0.41 11.78 15.47
C GLY A 54 0.78 12.94 14.54
N SER A 55 1.37 12.69 13.38
CA SER A 55 1.63 13.73 12.38
C SER A 55 0.32 14.29 11.83
N ARG A 56 0.25 15.62 11.64
CA ARG A 56 -0.93 16.29 11.10
C ARG A 56 -0.55 17.28 10.00
N PHE A 57 -1.35 17.31 8.94
CA PHE A 57 -1.14 18.18 7.78
C PHE A 57 -2.43 18.91 7.45
N ILE A 58 -2.34 20.21 7.21
CA ILE A 58 -3.46 20.98 6.69
C ILE A 58 -3.25 21.25 5.21
N ILE A 59 -4.14 20.75 4.38
CA ILE A 59 -4.14 21.01 2.95
C ILE A 59 -4.89 22.30 2.71
N ILE A 60 -4.19 23.27 2.13
CA ILE A 60 -4.66 24.62 1.90
C ILE A 60 -5.06 24.75 0.44
N PRO A 61 -6.33 25.06 0.13
CA PRO A 61 -6.78 25.27 -1.23
C PRO A 61 -6.00 26.38 -1.93
N GLU A 62 -5.86 26.26 -3.25
CA GLU A 62 -5.19 27.25 -4.09
C GLU A 62 -5.74 28.68 -3.83
N GLY A 63 -4.84 29.65 -3.69
CA GLY A 63 -5.20 31.06 -3.41
C GLY A 63 -5.63 31.34 -1.98
N SER A 64 -5.76 30.33 -1.12
CA SER A 64 -6.14 30.48 0.29
C SER A 64 -4.92 30.72 1.18
N LYS A 65 -5.16 31.27 2.38
CA LYS A 65 -4.12 31.57 3.38
C LYS A 65 -4.10 30.50 4.47
N ILE A 66 -2.96 30.36 5.14
CA ILE A 66 -2.87 29.54 6.35
C ILE A 66 -3.93 30.02 7.37
N PRO A 67 -4.75 29.13 7.93
CA PRO A 67 -5.76 29.47 8.93
C PRO A 67 -5.12 30.16 10.16
N LYS A 68 -5.78 31.19 10.68
CA LYS A 68 -5.31 31.87 11.90
C LYS A 68 -5.56 30.96 13.12
N GLY A 69 -4.59 30.86 14.00
CA GLY A 69 -4.70 30.05 15.21
C GLY A 69 -4.45 28.57 14.99
N LEU A 70 -3.89 28.19 13.82
CA LEU A 70 -3.48 26.84 13.56
C LEU A 70 -2.48 26.36 14.62
N ASP A 71 -2.68 25.16 15.16
CA ASP A 71 -1.74 24.50 16.07
C ASP A 71 -0.37 24.35 15.40
N SER A 72 0.69 24.72 16.13
CA SER A 72 2.07 24.66 15.64
C SER A 72 2.55 23.26 15.25
N GLY A 73 1.85 22.21 15.69
CA GLY A 73 2.12 20.82 15.28
C GLY A 73 1.45 20.41 13.97
N ILE A 74 0.71 21.29 13.30
CA ILE A 74 0.08 21.01 12.00
C ILE A 74 0.94 21.62 10.89
N VAL A 75 1.38 20.79 9.96
CA VAL A 75 2.22 21.19 8.83
C VAL A 75 1.33 21.66 7.67
N PRO A 76 1.49 22.92 7.19
CA PRO A 76 0.71 23.42 6.06
C PRO A 76 1.28 22.91 4.72
N ILE A 77 0.39 22.43 3.85
CA ILE A 77 0.68 22.03 2.46
C ILE A 77 -0.26 22.81 1.54
N HIS A 78 0.28 23.56 0.61
CA HIS A 78 -0.50 24.37 -0.32
C HIS A 78 -0.81 23.58 -1.62
N GLN A 79 -2.06 23.64 -2.07
CA GLN A 79 -2.43 23.17 -3.41
C GLN A 79 -2.16 24.26 -4.47
N PRO A 80 -1.87 23.88 -5.74
CA PRO A 80 -1.65 22.50 -6.19
C PRO A 80 -0.36 21.90 -5.63
N VAL A 81 -0.38 20.64 -5.22
CA VAL A 81 0.80 19.93 -4.71
C VAL A 81 1.53 19.31 -5.89
N ASN A 82 2.68 19.84 -6.21
CA ASN A 82 3.56 19.38 -7.29
C ASN A 82 5.00 19.29 -6.79
N ASP A 83 5.90 18.84 -7.63
CA ASP A 83 7.35 18.72 -7.38
C ASP A 83 7.67 17.88 -6.13
N ILE A 84 6.91 16.81 -5.91
CA ILE A 84 7.05 15.91 -4.76
C ILE A 84 8.33 15.07 -4.92
N TYR A 85 9.08 14.90 -3.81
CA TYR A 85 10.07 13.84 -3.67
C TYR A 85 9.40 12.58 -3.12
N LEU A 86 9.30 11.53 -3.95
CA LEU A 86 8.68 10.26 -3.58
C LEU A 86 9.75 9.22 -3.22
N ALA A 87 9.88 8.94 -1.92
CA ALA A 87 10.74 7.90 -1.38
C ALA A 87 9.98 6.62 -1.01
N ALA A 88 8.67 6.72 -0.74
CA ALA A 88 7.77 5.58 -0.53
C ALA A 88 7.42 4.91 -1.86
N THR A 89 8.15 3.87 -2.24
CA THR A 89 7.98 3.18 -3.54
C THR A 89 6.58 2.62 -3.74
N SER A 90 5.92 2.16 -2.68
CA SER A 90 4.55 1.65 -2.71
C SER A 90 3.50 2.72 -3.05
N ALA A 91 3.82 4.01 -2.86
CA ALA A 91 2.87 5.08 -3.14
C ALA A 91 2.84 5.49 -4.63
N MET A 92 3.83 5.11 -5.45
CA MET A 92 3.87 5.49 -6.87
C MET A 92 2.62 5.04 -7.63
N CYS A 93 2.14 3.82 -7.39
CA CYS A 93 0.92 3.30 -8.03
C CYS A 93 -0.33 4.10 -7.65
N LEU A 94 -0.37 4.69 -6.44
CA LEU A 94 -1.49 5.55 -6.02
C LEU A 94 -1.54 6.83 -6.84
N PHE A 95 -0.38 7.45 -7.11
CA PHE A 95 -0.30 8.62 -8.00
C PHE A 95 -0.63 8.25 -9.45
N ASP A 96 -0.17 7.09 -9.93
CA ASP A 96 -0.48 6.60 -11.27
C ASP A 96 -1.98 6.35 -11.44
N SER A 97 -2.61 5.66 -10.50
CA SER A 97 -4.06 5.39 -10.51
C SER A 97 -4.93 6.64 -10.38
N LEU A 98 -4.38 7.72 -9.80
CA LEU A 98 -5.03 9.03 -9.75
C LEU A 98 -4.78 9.88 -11.01
N ASP A 99 -4.04 9.39 -12.00
CA ASP A 99 -3.57 10.16 -13.15
C ASP A 99 -2.72 11.38 -12.75
N ARG A 100 -2.00 11.32 -11.61
CA ARG A 100 -1.24 12.43 -11.03
C ARG A 100 0.26 12.15 -10.88
N LEU A 101 0.84 11.34 -11.77
CA LEU A 101 2.31 11.19 -11.83
C LEU A 101 3.05 12.51 -12.10
N ASP A 102 2.35 13.50 -12.69
CA ASP A 102 2.85 14.85 -12.91
C ASP A 102 3.17 15.61 -11.61
N ALA A 103 2.55 15.22 -10.49
CA ALA A 103 2.84 15.78 -9.18
C ALA A 103 4.20 15.32 -8.61
N ILE A 104 4.76 14.23 -9.13
CA ILE A 104 6.05 13.68 -8.68
C ILE A 104 7.17 14.23 -9.56
N ARG A 105 8.15 14.89 -8.94
CA ARG A 105 9.35 15.39 -9.63
C ARG A 105 10.58 14.54 -9.36
N LEU A 106 10.67 13.95 -8.17
CA LEU A 106 11.85 13.23 -7.71
C LEU A 106 11.47 11.85 -7.17
N SER A 107 12.33 10.86 -7.47
CA SER A 107 12.18 9.47 -7.02
C SER A 107 13.40 9.00 -6.23
N SER A 108 13.21 8.16 -5.23
CA SER A 108 14.28 7.53 -4.46
C SER A 108 14.86 6.27 -5.09
N ILE A 109 14.29 5.78 -6.20
CA ILE A 109 14.81 4.64 -6.94
C ILE A 109 15.00 5.01 -8.41
N THR A 110 15.91 4.29 -9.07
CA THR A 110 16.28 4.52 -10.47
C THR A 110 15.26 3.88 -11.43
N GLU A 111 15.29 4.31 -12.70
CA GLU A 111 14.35 3.89 -13.74
C GLU A 111 14.25 2.37 -13.87
N GLU A 112 15.37 1.68 -13.87
CA GLU A 112 15.43 0.21 -14.07
C GLU A 112 14.76 -0.60 -12.94
N ASN A 113 14.56 0.04 -11.78
CA ASN A 113 13.93 -0.58 -10.61
C ASN A 113 12.43 -0.29 -10.49
N TRP A 114 11.87 0.49 -11.41
CA TRP A 114 10.44 0.69 -11.52
C TRP A 114 9.81 -0.39 -12.41
N TYR A 115 8.77 -1.06 -11.90
CA TYR A 115 7.96 -2.03 -12.62
C TYR A 115 6.60 -1.47 -13.02
N ILE A 116 6.27 -0.23 -12.62
CA ILE A 116 5.12 0.55 -13.09
C ILE A 116 5.54 1.22 -14.42
N PRO A 117 4.93 0.83 -15.57
CA PRO A 117 5.39 1.29 -16.90
C PRO A 117 5.35 2.81 -17.09
N SER A 118 4.30 3.47 -16.58
CA SER A 118 4.11 4.93 -16.64
C SER A 118 5.18 5.69 -15.85
N ALA A 119 5.52 5.22 -14.64
CA ALA A 119 6.59 5.78 -13.81
C ALA A 119 7.96 5.62 -14.47
N ARG A 120 8.22 4.43 -15.02
CA ARG A 120 9.44 4.16 -15.77
C ARG A 120 9.58 5.06 -17.01
N GLN A 121 8.47 5.26 -17.76
CA GLN A 121 8.48 6.17 -18.91
C GLN A 121 8.67 7.62 -18.49
N ALA A 122 8.06 8.04 -17.36
CA ALA A 122 8.25 9.39 -16.83
C ALA A 122 9.70 9.68 -16.45
N MET A 123 10.43 8.67 -15.95
CA MET A 123 11.87 8.81 -15.67
C MET A 123 12.73 8.85 -16.95
N LYS A 124 12.41 8.04 -17.97
CA LYS A 124 13.09 8.09 -19.29
C LYS A 124 12.93 9.45 -19.96
N ASP A 125 11.77 10.07 -19.78
CA ASP A 125 11.44 11.39 -20.33
C ASP A 125 12.00 12.54 -19.44
N GLU A 126 12.73 12.23 -18.37
CA GLU A 126 13.28 13.19 -17.39
C GLU A 126 12.19 14.04 -16.69
N ARG A 127 10.93 13.61 -16.73
CA ARG A 127 9.84 14.23 -15.97
C ARG A 127 9.96 13.91 -14.48
N ILE A 128 10.43 12.71 -14.15
CA ILE A 128 10.81 12.29 -12.81
C ILE A 128 12.32 12.01 -12.80
N LEU A 129 13.06 12.60 -11.86
CA LEU A 129 14.51 12.44 -11.70
C LEU A 129 14.83 11.55 -10.49
N PHE A 130 15.94 10.82 -10.57
CA PHE A 130 16.47 10.12 -9.41
C PHE A 130 17.17 11.10 -8.47
N ALA A 131 16.74 11.19 -7.22
CA ALA A 131 17.26 12.11 -6.21
C ALA A 131 17.87 11.38 -5.00
N GLY A 132 18.56 10.27 -5.25
CA GLY A 132 19.19 9.48 -4.18
C GLY A 132 18.19 8.57 -3.44
N LYS A 133 18.74 7.60 -2.71
CA LYS A 133 17.95 6.65 -1.92
C LYS A 133 17.35 7.36 -0.69
N TYR A 134 16.25 6.83 -0.14
CA TYR A 134 15.66 7.32 1.11
C TYR A 134 16.69 7.49 2.25
N SER A 135 17.73 6.65 2.29
CA SER A 135 18.79 6.69 3.30
C SER A 135 19.97 7.61 2.95
N ALA A 136 19.98 8.19 1.76
CA ALA A 136 20.99 9.13 1.27
C ALA A 136 20.39 10.00 0.13
N PRO A 137 19.44 10.92 0.45
CA PRO A 137 18.82 11.79 -0.54
C PRO A 137 19.83 12.81 -1.09
N ASP A 138 19.61 13.23 -2.33
CA ASP A 138 20.31 14.36 -2.93
C ASP A 138 19.64 15.68 -2.51
N TYR A 139 20.07 16.22 -1.39
CA TYR A 139 19.53 17.46 -0.82
C TYR A 139 19.73 18.68 -1.74
N GLU A 140 20.78 18.68 -2.56
CA GLU A 140 21.05 19.77 -3.51
C GLU A 140 19.99 19.75 -4.61
N LEU A 141 19.69 18.58 -5.16
CA LEU A 141 18.66 18.41 -6.18
C LEU A 141 17.27 18.70 -5.62
N ILE A 142 16.94 18.15 -4.44
CA ILE A 142 15.64 18.41 -3.75
C ILE A 142 15.42 19.92 -3.55
N THR A 143 16.48 20.63 -3.15
CA THR A 143 16.40 22.10 -2.95
C THR A 143 16.31 22.85 -4.27
N ALA A 144 17.07 22.42 -5.30
CA ALA A 144 17.07 23.04 -6.62
C ALA A 144 15.71 22.92 -7.31
N GLU A 145 15.06 21.78 -7.21
CA GLU A 145 13.70 21.52 -7.72
C GLU A 145 12.61 22.11 -6.81
N ARG A 146 12.96 22.70 -5.65
CA ARG A 146 12.04 23.35 -4.69
C ARG A 146 10.93 22.43 -4.20
N CYS A 147 11.23 21.18 -3.95
CA CYS A 147 10.26 20.22 -3.47
C CYS A 147 9.57 20.69 -2.18
N PRO A 148 8.24 20.87 -2.16
CA PRO A 148 7.53 21.29 -0.96
C PRO A 148 7.21 20.13 -0.02
N LEU A 149 7.22 18.91 -0.54
CA LEU A 149 6.77 17.70 0.14
C LEU A 149 7.66 16.51 -0.21
N ALA A 150 8.11 15.80 0.80
CA ALA A 150 8.67 14.45 0.68
C ALA A 150 7.66 13.43 1.21
N ILE A 151 7.43 12.36 0.45
CA ILE A 151 6.63 11.21 0.87
C ILE A 151 7.59 10.07 1.15
N GLU A 152 7.80 9.80 2.42
CA GLU A 152 8.73 8.79 2.91
C GLU A 152 8.01 7.52 3.35
N SER A 153 8.68 6.39 3.28
CA SER A 153 8.18 5.14 3.84
C SER A 153 8.53 5.02 5.32
N MET A 154 7.94 4.04 6.01
CA MET A 154 8.26 3.71 7.41
C MET A 154 9.76 3.44 7.65
N MET A 155 10.52 3.14 6.59
CA MET A 155 11.97 2.94 6.67
C MET A 155 12.73 4.19 7.11
N ILE A 156 12.15 5.40 6.93
CA ILE A 156 12.74 6.66 7.40
C ILE A 156 12.92 6.68 8.93
N GLY A 157 12.14 5.87 9.66
CA GLY A 157 12.28 5.71 11.10
C GLY A 157 13.65 5.17 11.54
N HIS A 158 14.37 4.49 10.64
CA HIS A 158 15.76 4.05 10.84
C HIS A 158 16.81 5.10 10.47
N ALA A 159 16.37 6.23 9.93
CA ALA A 159 17.19 7.35 9.45
C ALA A 159 16.57 8.70 9.86
N SER A 160 16.29 8.88 11.14
CA SER A 160 15.58 10.05 11.69
C SER A 160 16.30 11.38 11.45
N ASP A 161 17.62 11.37 11.31
CA ASP A 161 18.45 12.50 10.93
C ASP A 161 18.13 13.00 9.51
N ILE A 162 17.81 12.12 8.59
CA ILE A 162 17.42 12.46 7.22
C ILE A 162 16.07 13.20 7.22
N LYS A 163 15.07 12.67 7.94
CA LYS A 163 13.78 13.34 8.11
C LYS A 163 13.97 14.76 8.65
N GLN A 164 14.74 14.89 9.72
CA GLN A 164 15.01 16.18 10.34
C GLN A 164 15.72 17.15 9.37
N GLN A 165 16.64 16.65 8.55
CA GLN A 165 17.35 17.49 7.58
C GLN A 165 16.42 17.98 6.47
N LEU A 166 15.52 17.14 5.94
CA LEU A 166 14.49 17.55 4.98
C LEU A 166 13.60 18.65 5.57
N GLU A 167 13.14 18.48 6.81
CA GLU A 167 12.33 19.46 7.51
C GLU A 167 13.08 20.80 7.74
N GLN A 168 14.38 20.76 8.04
CA GLN A 168 15.22 21.95 8.15
C GLN A 168 15.40 22.71 6.82
N LEU A 169 15.32 22.01 5.69
CA LEU A 169 15.32 22.61 4.36
C LEU A 169 13.94 23.19 3.98
N GLY A 170 12.94 23.07 4.86
CA GLY A 170 11.58 23.53 4.61
C GLY A 170 10.71 22.59 3.82
N VAL A 171 11.14 21.33 3.64
CA VAL A 171 10.37 20.27 3.00
C VAL A 171 9.43 19.63 4.02
N ALA A 172 8.12 19.63 3.79
CA ALA A 172 7.19 18.86 4.61
C ALA A 172 7.48 17.35 4.41
N VAL A 173 7.45 16.57 5.50
CA VAL A 173 7.70 15.12 5.40
C VAL A 173 6.48 14.34 5.86
N LEU A 174 5.77 13.73 4.92
CA LEU A 174 4.68 12.80 5.16
C LEU A 174 5.24 11.38 5.14
N VAL A 175 5.04 10.63 6.22
CA VAL A 175 5.45 9.22 6.29
C VAL A 175 4.25 8.35 5.93
N ASP A 176 4.34 7.68 4.77
CA ASP A 176 3.34 6.71 4.34
C ASP A 176 3.36 5.49 5.28
N GLN A 177 2.23 5.23 5.93
CA GLN A 177 2.04 4.13 6.87
C GLN A 177 1.14 3.02 6.31
N SER A 178 0.89 3.01 5.01
CA SER A 178 0.08 1.99 4.35
C SER A 178 0.56 0.57 4.63
N SER A 179 1.87 0.41 4.88
CA SER A 179 2.46 -0.88 5.25
C SER A 179 2.05 -1.39 6.64
N ASN A 180 1.47 -0.53 7.49
CA ASN A 180 0.93 -0.92 8.80
C ASN A 180 -0.54 -1.35 8.73
N GLU A 181 -1.20 -1.20 7.58
CA GLU A 181 -2.57 -1.70 7.42
C GLU A 181 -2.57 -3.22 7.36
N GLU A 182 -3.34 -3.84 8.26
CA GLU A 182 -3.47 -5.30 8.34
C GLU A 182 -4.34 -5.85 7.19
N HIS A 183 -5.35 -5.07 6.78
CA HIS A 183 -6.22 -5.45 5.68
C HIS A 183 -5.63 -5.03 4.32
N PRO A 184 -5.54 -5.92 3.30
CA PRO A 184 -4.99 -5.57 1.98
C PRO A 184 -5.68 -4.36 1.36
N LEU A 185 -7.03 -4.28 1.42
CA LEU A 185 -7.76 -3.11 0.93
C LEU A 185 -7.59 -1.86 1.81
N GLY A 186 -7.16 -1.99 3.07
CA GLY A 186 -6.75 -0.83 3.87
C GLY A 186 -5.57 -0.11 3.24
N ARG A 187 -4.64 -0.86 2.66
CA ARG A 187 -3.49 -0.31 1.91
C ARG A 187 -3.94 0.41 0.64
N VAL A 188 -4.88 -0.17 -0.11
CA VAL A 188 -5.49 0.46 -1.30
C VAL A 188 -6.22 1.75 -0.90
N GLU A 189 -6.91 1.75 0.23
CA GLU A 189 -7.71 2.89 0.69
C GLU A 189 -6.88 4.14 1.00
N TRP A 190 -5.56 4.01 1.12
CA TRP A 190 -4.63 5.14 1.18
C TRP A 190 -4.70 6.04 -0.07
N ILE A 191 -5.23 5.53 -1.19
CA ILE A 191 -5.50 6.36 -2.37
C ILE A 191 -6.41 7.54 -2.04
N LYS A 192 -7.33 7.38 -1.07
CA LYS A 192 -8.24 8.45 -0.62
C LYS A 192 -7.48 9.56 0.13
N LEU A 193 -6.41 9.23 0.87
CA LEU A 193 -5.53 10.24 1.48
C LEU A 193 -4.85 11.05 0.37
N TYR A 194 -4.29 10.37 -0.64
CA TYR A 194 -3.63 11.06 -1.77
C TYR A 194 -4.62 11.81 -2.64
N GLY A 195 -5.85 11.30 -2.81
CA GLY A 195 -6.95 12.03 -3.43
C GLY A 195 -7.24 13.34 -2.69
N ALA A 196 -7.34 13.30 -1.36
CA ALA A 196 -7.52 14.49 -0.53
C ALA A 196 -6.33 15.47 -0.62
N LEU A 197 -5.10 14.96 -0.68
CA LEU A 197 -3.89 15.76 -0.84
C LEU A 197 -3.87 16.50 -2.19
N LEU A 198 -4.22 15.80 -3.27
CA LEU A 198 -4.09 16.27 -4.65
C LEU A 198 -5.36 16.94 -5.21
N GLY A 199 -6.51 16.79 -4.54
CA GLY A 199 -7.80 17.27 -5.02
C GLY A 199 -8.52 16.32 -5.95
N GLU A 200 -8.20 15.02 -5.91
CA GLU A 200 -8.72 13.94 -6.77
C GLU A 200 -9.61 12.98 -5.98
N ASP A 201 -10.48 13.50 -5.09
CA ASP A 201 -11.31 12.67 -4.19
C ASP A 201 -12.24 11.71 -4.93
N GLU A 202 -12.87 12.17 -6.04
CA GLU A 202 -13.81 11.35 -6.82
C GLU A 202 -13.09 10.18 -7.50
N LYS A 203 -11.92 10.45 -8.11
CA LYS A 203 -11.10 9.41 -8.75
C LYS A 203 -10.58 8.39 -7.73
N ALA A 204 -10.15 8.86 -6.55
CA ALA A 204 -9.71 8.00 -5.46
C ALA A 204 -10.82 7.05 -4.98
N GLU A 205 -12.05 7.55 -4.86
CA GLU A 205 -13.20 6.72 -4.49
C GLU A 205 -13.55 5.70 -5.59
N GLU A 206 -13.47 6.08 -6.86
CA GLU A 206 -13.70 5.18 -8.00
C GLU A 206 -12.72 4.01 -7.99
N VAL A 207 -11.41 4.29 -7.94
CA VAL A 207 -10.36 3.25 -7.94
C VAL A 207 -10.49 2.33 -6.74
N PHE A 208 -10.72 2.89 -5.54
CA PHE A 208 -10.92 2.08 -4.34
C PHE A 208 -12.14 1.17 -4.45
N ARG A 209 -13.27 1.71 -4.97
CA ARG A 209 -14.51 0.94 -5.13
C ARG A 209 -14.33 -0.23 -6.09
N GLU A 210 -13.64 -0.05 -7.22
CA GLU A 210 -13.35 -1.12 -8.18
C GLU A 210 -12.62 -2.29 -7.50
N GLN A 211 -11.60 -2.00 -6.70
CA GLN A 211 -10.86 -3.03 -5.97
C GLN A 211 -11.69 -3.69 -4.86
N ALA A 212 -12.57 -2.93 -4.20
CA ALA A 212 -13.47 -3.48 -3.21
C ALA A 212 -14.53 -4.40 -3.83
N GLU A 213 -15.05 -4.06 -5.01
CA GLU A 213 -16.01 -4.89 -5.77
C GLU A 213 -15.38 -6.22 -6.19
N LEU A 214 -14.11 -6.23 -6.59
CA LEU A 214 -13.36 -7.46 -6.88
C LEU A 214 -13.29 -8.37 -5.65
N LEU A 215 -12.92 -7.83 -4.49
CA LEU A 215 -12.91 -8.59 -3.24
C LEU A 215 -14.31 -9.10 -2.88
N ASP A 216 -15.34 -8.26 -2.98
CA ASP A 216 -16.72 -8.65 -2.65
C ASP A 216 -17.19 -9.82 -3.56
N SER A 217 -16.73 -9.89 -4.83
CA SER A 217 -17.03 -11.01 -5.74
C SER A 217 -16.39 -12.33 -5.29
N VAL A 218 -15.19 -12.26 -4.71
CA VAL A 218 -14.47 -13.44 -4.19
C VAL A 218 -15.08 -13.93 -2.86
N ILE A 219 -15.37 -13.03 -1.93
CA ILE A 219 -15.96 -13.40 -0.61
C ILE A 219 -17.31 -14.08 -0.78
N GLY A 220 -18.07 -13.77 -1.83
CA GLY A 220 -19.36 -14.40 -2.12
C GLY A 220 -19.27 -15.80 -2.74
N SER A 221 -18.06 -16.27 -3.11
CA SER A 221 -17.84 -17.57 -3.75
C SER A 221 -17.55 -18.68 -2.74
N GLU A 222 -17.52 -19.94 -3.22
CA GLU A 222 -17.16 -21.11 -2.40
C GLU A 222 -15.64 -21.10 -2.14
N ALA A 223 -15.25 -21.18 -0.87
CA ALA A 223 -13.84 -21.24 -0.48
C ALA A 223 -13.23 -22.60 -0.87
N SER A 224 -12.08 -22.61 -1.51
CA SER A 224 -11.39 -23.84 -1.90
C SER A 224 -10.87 -24.61 -0.68
N GLY A 225 -10.54 -23.92 0.40
CA GLY A 225 -9.90 -24.49 1.60
C GLY A 225 -8.50 -25.07 1.36
N LYS A 226 -7.93 -24.90 0.17
CA LYS A 226 -6.57 -25.33 -0.13
C LYS A 226 -5.55 -24.59 0.72
N THR A 227 -4.52 -25.31 1.15
CA THR A 227 -3.39 -24.74 1.90
C THR A 227 -2.35 -24.14 0.99
N VAL A 228 -1.86 -22.95 1.32
CA VAL A 228 -0.89 -22.21 0.52
C VAL A 228 0.39 -21.95 1.33
N ALA A 229 1.54 -22.32 0.76
CA ALA A 229 2.86 -21.96 1.27
C ALA A 229 3.40 -20.77 0.45
N PHE A 230 3.57 -19.61 1.10
CA PHE A 230 4.16 -18.40 0.51
C PHE A 230 5.53 -18.13 1.13
N PHE A 231 6.59 -18.19 0.33
CA PHE A 231 7.97 -18.07 0.83
C PHE A 231 8.96 -17.72 -0.27
N TYR A 232 10.19 -17.41 0.15
CA TYR A 232 11.36 -17.41 -0.73
C TYR A 232 12.57 -18.02 -0.02
N VAL A 233 13.57 -18.44 -0.81
CA VAL A 233 14.86 -18.94 -0.33
C VAL A 233 15.89 -17.81 -0.40
N SER A 234 16.48 -17.46 0.74
CA SER A 234 17.53 -16.43 0.81
C SER A 234 18.84 -16.92 0.19
N SER A 235 19.77 -15.99 -0.08
CA SER A 235 21.11 -16.32 -0.59
C SER A 235 21.93 -17.21 0.35
N THR A 236 21.53 -17.35 1.62
CA THR A 236 22.15 -18.24 2.62
C THR A 236 21.42 -19.58 2.78
N GLY A 237 20.42 -19.85 1.91
CA GLY A 237 19.64 -21.09 1.94
C GLY A 237 18.57 -21.15 3.05
N ARG A 238 18.33 -20.03 3.77
CA ARG A 238 17.24 -19.94 4.76
C ARG A 238 15.91 -19.69 4.07
N ILE A 239 14.85 -20.22 4.62
CA ILE A 239 13.48 -19.95 4.12
C ILE A 239 12.93 -18.71 4.82
N ILE A 240 12.48 -17.75 4.01
CA ILE A 240 11.81 -16.56 4.51
C ILE A 240 10.34 -16.65 4.13
N THR A 241 9.46 -16.63 5.13
CA THR A 241 8.01 -16.66 4.95
C THR A 241 7.35 -15.46 5.63
N ARG A 242 6.06 -15.25 5.38
CA ARG A 242 5.30 -14.16 5.99
C ARG A 242 4.77 -14.57 7.36
N LYS A 243 4.57 -13.58 8.25
CA LYS A 243 3.79 -13.78 9.47
C LYS A 243 2.32 -14.01 9.11
N SER A 244 1.59 -14.68 9.99
CA SER A 244 0.14 -14.87 9.83
C SER A 244 -0.63 -13.54 9.77
N SER A 245 -0.14 -12.51 10.46
CA SER A 245 -0.72 -11.16 10.45
C SER A 245 -0.30 -10.29 9.25
N ASP A 246 0.59 -10.77 8.37
CA ASP A 246 1.01 -10.03 7.18
C ASP A 246 -0.13 -9.96 6.14
N TYR A 247 -0.20 -8.84 5.42
CA TYR A 247 -1.25 -8.63 4.43
C TYR A 247 -1.28 -9.67 3.30
N VAL A 248 -0.13 -10.26 2.92
CA VAL A 248 -0.08 -11.33 1.91
C VAL A 248 -0.74 -12.59 2.44
N SER A 249 -0.48 -12.97 3.69
CA SER A 249 -1.17 -14.09 4.36
C SER A 249 -2.67 -13.83 4.40
N ARG A 250 -3.07 -12.59 4.69
CA ARG A 250 -4.47 -12.19 4.68
C ARG A 250 -5.10 -12.23 3.29
N MET A 251 -4.35 -11.90 2.23
CA MET A 251 -4.84 -12.03 0.84
C MET A 251 -5.16 -13.49 0.51
N ILE A 252 -4.34 -14.44 0.94
CA ILE A 252 -4.57 -15.88 0.75
C ILE A 252 -5.87 -16.32 1.43
N ASP A 253 -6.09 -15.88 2.68
CA ASP A 253 -7.30 -16.21 3.43
C ASP A 253 -8.55 -15.60 2.77
N LEU A 254 -8.48 -14.32 2.34
CA LEU A 254 -9.57 -13.63 1.65
C LEU A 254 -9.90 -14.26 0.29
N ALA A 255 -8.90 -14.85 -0.37
CA ALA A 255 -9.06 -15.60 -1.62
C ALA A 255 -9.74 -16.99 -1.42
N GLY A 256 -10.10 -17.35 -0.19
CA GLY A 256 -10.72 -18.64 0.12
C GLY A 256 -9.72 -19.79 0.29
N GLY A 257 -8.43 -19.48 0.37
CA GLY A 257 -7.38 -20.42 0.76
C GLY A 257 -7.17 -20.45 2.27
N ARG A 258 -6.11 -21.13 2.68
CA ARG A 258 -5.61 -21.15 4.05
C ARG A 258 -4.10 -21.02 4.05
N TYR A 259 -3.57 -19.96 4.67
CA TYR A 259 -2.14 -19.81 4.80
C TYR A 259 -1.57 -20.93 5.70
N ILE A 260 -0.52 -21.62 5.25
CA ILE A 260 -0.03 -22.83 5.94
C ILE A 260 0.52 -22.55 7.34
N PHE A 261 0.96 -21.32 7.63
CA PHE A 261 1.51 -20.90 8.92
C PHE A 261 0.57 -19.94 9.66
N GLU A 262 -0.62 -20.43 10.06
CA GLU A 262 -1.68 -19.63 10.69
C GLU A 262 -1.26 -18.96 12.00
N GLU A 263 -0.31 -19.56 12.74
CA GLU A 263 0.12 -19.07 14.07
C GLU A 263 1.58 -18.56 14.08
N LEU A 264 2.23 -18.47 12.92
CA LEU A 264 3.65 -18.16 12.88
C LEU A 264 3.90 -16.65 13.04
N GLY A 265 4.75 -16.31 14.02
CA GLY A 265 5.32 -14.97 14.13
C GLY A 265 4.50 -13.95 14.91
N ASP A 266 3.50 -14.38 15.69
CA ASP A 266 2.80 -13.52 16.65
C ASP A 266 3.65 -13.30 17.92
N ASP A 267 4.83 -12.70 17.72
CA ASP A 267 5.85 -12.44 18.73
C ASP A 267 5.91 -10.97 19.16
N GLY A 268 4.95 -10.16 18.72
CA GLY A 268 4.90 -8.72 18.99
C GLY A 268 5.99 -7.91 18.25
N SER A 269 6.83 -8.54 17.42
CA SER A 269 7.82 -7.83 16.62
C SER A 269 7.15 -7.14 15.40
N LYS A 270 7.71 -5.99 14.98
CA LYS A 270 7.20 -5.21 13.85
C LYS A 270 7.64 -5.72 12.46
N THR A 271 8.32 -6.86 12.40
CA THR A 271 8.74 -7.44 11.12
C THR A 271 7.56 -8.16 10.47
N SER A 272 7.44 -8.09 9.16
CA SER A 272 6.39 -8.77 8.37
C SER A 272 6.74 -10.23 8.00
N SER A 273 7.96 -10.67 8.29
CA SER A 273 8.47 -11.97 7.86
C SER A 273 9.20 -12.72 8.97
N VAL A 274 9.27 -14.03 8.81
CA VAL A 274 9.97 -14.95 9.71
C VAL A 274 11.00 -15.74 8.91
N THR A 275 12.18 -15.95 9.51
CA THR A 275 13.23 -16.79 8.93
C THR A 275 13.16 -18.18 9.55
N LEU A 276 13.03 -19.21 8.73
CA LEU A 276 12.91 -20.61 9.12
C LEU A 276 14.11 -21.42 8.66
N ASP A 277 14.41 -22.49 9.40
CA ASP A 277 15.30 -23.54 8.92
C ASP A 277 14.58 -24.38 7.86
N PRO A 278 15.28 -24.87 6.80
CA PRO A 278 14.68 -25.67 5.75
C PRO A 278 13.98 -26.93 6.27
N GLU A 279 14.52 -27.59 7.30
CA GLU A 279 13.94 -28.78 7.91
C GLU A 279 12.63 -28.48 8.64
N PHE A 280 12.58 -27.35 9.37
CA PHE A 280 11.33 -26.92 10.01
C PHE A 280 10.27 -26.58 8.96
N PHE A 281 10.65 -25.86 7.91
CA PHE A 281 9.76 -25.53 6.81
C PHE A 281 9.23 -26.80 6.12
N TYR A 282 10.12 -27.76 5.81
CA TYR A 282 9.74 -29.05 5.24
C TYR A 282 8.72 -29.78 6.12
N ALA A 283 8.99 -29.90 7.41
CA ALA A 283 8.12 -30.63 8.34
C ALA A 283 6.69 -30.04 8.40
N ASN A 284 6.54 -28.74 8.22
CA ASN A 284 5.27 -28.03 8.42
C ASN A 284 4.57 -27.62 7.10
N ALA A 285 5.28 -27.52 5.98
CA ALA A 285 4.73 -27.00 4.72
C ALA A 285 4.76 -27.99 3.54
N ARG A 286 5.37 -29.18 3.68
CA ARG A 286 5.50 -30.14 2.56
C ARG A 286 4.16 -30.63 1.99
N ASP A 287 3.12 -30.61 2.82
CA ASP A 287 1.78 -31.07 2.44
C ASP A 287 0.87 -29.91 1.94
N ALA A 288 1.42 -28.70 1.76
CA ALA A 288 0.70 -27.58 1.15
C ALA A 288 0.18 -27.96 -0.25
N ASP A 289 -1.06 -27.54 -0.53
CA ASP A 289 -1.72 -27.80 -1.81
C ASP A 289 -1.12 -26.98 -2.94
N VAL A 290 -0.75 -25.71 -2.63
CA VAL A 290 -0.20 -24.73 -3.56
C VAL A 290 1.05 -24.10 -2.98
N ILE A 291 2.06 -23.88 -3.80
CA ILE A 291 3.21 -23.00 -3.48
C ILE A 291 3.08 -21.72 -4.29
N ILE A 292 3.27 -20.58 -3.63
CA ILE A 292 3.52 -19.28 -4.25
C ILE A 292 4.92 -18.83 -3.82
N TYR A 293 5.88 -18.91 -4.75
CA TYR A 293 7.25 -18.49 -4.52
C TYR A 293 7.40 -16.99 -4.72
N ASN A 294 7.94 -16.28 -3.74
CA ASN A 294 8.11 -14.83 -3.78
C ASN A 294 9.35 -14.43 -4.58
N SER A 295 9.28 -14.53 -5.90
CA SER A 295 10.35 -14.18 -6.82
C SER A 295 10.58 -12.67 -6.91
N ALA A 296 9.60 -11.83 -6.58
CA ALA A 296 9.77 -10.38 -6.52
C ALA A 296 10.88 -9.93 -5.56
N ILE A 297 11.16 -10.72 -4.51
CA ILE A 297 12.25 -10.45 -3.55
C ILE A 297 13.50 -11.28 -3.85
N ALA A 298 13.34 -12.58 -4.11
CA ALA A 298 14.46 -13.53 -4.20
C ALA A 298 15.08 -13.66 -5.59
N GLY A 299 14.54 -12.95 -6.57
CA GLY A 299 14.91 -13.06 -7.97
C GLY A 299 14.16 -14.17 -8.70
N GLU A 300 14.18 -14.07 -10.00
CA GLU A 300 13.40 -14.86 -10.92
C GLU A 300 13.70 -16.36 -10.81
N VAL A 301 12.63 -17.15 -10.89
CA VAL A 301 12.63 -18.60 -11.03
C VAL A 301 11.75 -18.89 -12.23
N THR A 302 12.28 -19.60 -13.22
CA THR A 302 11.61 -19.79 -14.52
C THR A 302 10.91 -21.14 -14.67
N ASN A 303 11.26 -22.11 -13.81
CA ASN A 303 10.70 -23.45 -13.83
C ASN A 303 10.87 -24.16 -12.47
N ILE A 304 10.22 -25.29 -12.30
CA ILE A 304 10.27 -26.09 -11.06
C ILE A 304 11.71 -26.56 -10.73
N ALA A 305 12.52 -26.88 -11.73
CA ALA A 305 13.90 -27.33 -11.50
C ALA A 305 14.77 -26.21 -10.91
N ASP A 306 14.58 -24.96 -11.36
CA ASP A 306 15.23 -23.78 -10.80
C ASP A 306 14.83 -23.59 -9.33
N LEU A 307 13.54 -23.73 -9.01
CA LEU A 307 13.04 -23.64 -7.64
C LEU A 307 13.66 -24.72 -6.74
N VAL A 308 13.67 -25.98 -7.19
CA VAL A 308 14.24 -27.12 -6.45
C VAL A 308 15.76 -26.91 -6.25
N SER A 309 16.47 -26.30 -7.22
CA SER A 309 17.90 -26.00 -7.08
C SER A 309 18.22 -25.06 -5.92
N LYS A 310 17.29 -24.19 -5.51
CA LYS A 310 17.45 -23.28 -4.36
C LYS A 310 17.32 -24.01 -3.02
N CYS A 311 16.50 -25.08 -2.95
CA CYS A 311 16.33 -25.94 -1.77
C CYS A 311 15.87 -27.34 -2.23
N GLU A 312 16.76 -28.32 -2.14
CA GLU A 312 16.51 -29.69 -2.63
C GLU A 312 15.30 -30.38 -1.97
N LEU A 313 14.97 -30.00 -0.72
CA LEU A 313 13.82 -30.56 0.01
C LEU A 313 12.48 -30.27 -0.70
N LEU A 314 12.41 -29.23 -1.53
CA LEU A 314 11.20 -28.84 -2.25
C LEU A 314 10.73 -29.90 -3.24
N LYS A 315 11.61 -30.76 -3.75
CA LYS A 315 11.25 -31.86 -4.67
C LYS A 315 10.20 -32.82 -4.08
N ASP A 316 10.15 -32.91 -2.74
CA ASP A 316 9.26 -33.82 -2.03
C ASP A 316 7.92 -33.19 -1.63
N PHE A 317 7.75 -31.90 -1.89
CA PHE A 317 6.50 -31.18 -1.60
C PHE A 317 5.36 -31.65 -2.48
N LYS A 318 4.14 -31.69 -1.90
CA LYS A 318 2.90 -32.06 -2.58
C LYS A 318 2.66 -31.16 -3.80
N ALA A 319 2.73 -29.85 -3.63
CA ALA A 319 2.51 -28.88 -4.70
C ALA A 319 3.51 -29.06 -5.85
N VAL A 320 4.80 -29.32 -5.57
CA VAL A 320 5.82 -29.56 -6.59
C VAL A 320 5.52 -30.84 -7.39
N LYS A 321 5.10 -31.92 -6.71
CA LYS A 321 4.74 -33.19 -7.36
C LYS A 321 3.49 -33.09 -8.22
N ASN A 322 2.57 -32.19 -7.84
CA ASN A 322 1.31 -31.98 -8.58
C ASN A 322 1.42 -30.90 -9.68
N GLY A 323 2.50 -30.10 -9.67
CA GLY A 323 2.65 -28.95 -10.56
C GLY A 323 1.88 -27.70 -10.12
N ASP A 324 1.44 -27.63 -8.87
CA ASP A 324 0.70 -26.48 -8.30
C ASP A 324 1.68 -25.45 -7.71
N VAL A 325 2.59 -24.95 -8.54
CA VAL A 325 3.67 -24.04 -8.14
C VAL A 325 3.61 -22.74 -8.94
N TRP A 326 3.55 -21.64 -8.24
CA TRP A 326 3.39 -20.30 -8.78
C TRP A 326 4.52 -19.38 -8.32
N CYS A 327 4.80 -18.33 -9.07
CA CYS A 327 5.70 -17.26 -8.70
C CYS A 327 4.99 -15.92 -8.65
N THR A 328 5.46 -15.02 -7.80
CA THR A 328 5.02 -13.61 -7.86
C THR A 328 5.76 -12.87 -8.97
N GLU A 329 5.07 -11.97 -9.66
CA GLU A 329 5.69 -11.05 -10.58
C GLU A 329 6.42 -9.90 -9.85
N LYS A 330 7.34 -9.23 -10.55
CA LYS A 330 8.23 -8.22 -9.97
C LYS A 330 7.49 -6.96 -9.51
N ASN A 331 6.35 -6.65 -10.12
CA ASN A 331 5.51 -5.48 -9.82
C ASN A 331 4.65 -5.65 -8.56
N MET A 332 4.46 -6.87 -8.04
CA MET A 332 3.54 -7.17 -6.93
C MET A 332 3.64 -6.19 -5.75
N TYR A 333 4.86 -5.79 -5.37
CA TYR A 333 5.06 -4.87 -4.23
C TYR A 333 5.01 -3.39 -4.59
N GLN A 334 4.95 -3.07 -5.87
CA GLN A 334 4.86 -1.68 -6.36
C GLN A 334 3.45 -1.29 -6.77
N GLU A 335 2.55 -2.27 -6.98
CA GLU A 335 1.18 -2.06 -7.44
C GLU A 335 0.15 -2.45 -6.37
N MET A 336 0.28 -1.89 -5.17
CA MET A 336 -0.63 -2.18 -4.07
C MET A 336 -2.09 -1.74 -4.36
N THR A 337 -2.32 -0.83 -5.31
CA THR A 337 -3.66 -0.47 -5.80
C THR A 337 -4.41 -1.65 -6.38
N ALA A 338 -3.72 -2.67 -6.88
CA ALA A 338 -4.29 -3.87 -7.46
C ALA A 338 -4.50 -5.02 -6.45
N SER A 339 -4.54 -4.73 -5.14
CA SER A 339 -4.69 -5.80 -4.14
C SER A 339 -5.99 -6.59 -4.28
N GLY A 340 -7.07 -5.99 -4.78
CA GLY A 340 -8.33 -6.70 -5.09
C GLY A 340 -8.16 -7.69 -6.23
N GLU A 341 -7.46 -7.28 -7.30
CA GLU A 341 -7.09 -8.13 -8.43
C GLU A 341 -6.19 -9.29 -7.98
N MET A 342 -5.15 -9.02 -7.20
CA MET A 342 -4.26 -10.05 -6.66
C MET A 342 -5.02 -11.09 -5.82
N ILE A 343 -5.99 -10.66 -5.00
CA ILE A 343 -6.84 -11.58 -4.23
C ILE A 343 -7.67 -12.44 -5.18
N LYS A 344 -8.24 -11.83 -6.22
CA LYS A 344 -9.01 -12.56 -7.23
C LYS A 344 -8.13 -13.56 -7.98
N GLU A 345 -6.93 -13.19 -8.40
CA GLU A 345 -6.00 -14.12 -9.07
C GLU A 345 -5.62 -15.30 -8.15
N ILE A 346 -5.34 -15.05 -6.86
CA ILE A 346 -5.09 -16.14 -5.90
C ILE A 346 -6.33 -17.04 -5.81
N HIS A 347 -7.53 -16.48 -5.79
CA HIS A 347 -8.78 -17.25 -5.79
C HIS A 347 -8.89 -18.14 -7.04
N ASP A 348 -8.63 -17.59 -8.23
CA ASP A 348 -8.69 -18.30 -9.51
C ASP A 348 -7.62 -19.44 -9.56
N ILE A 349 -6.41 -19.18 -9.05
CA ILE A 349 -5.36 -20.19 -8.86
C ILE A 349 -5.86 -21.34 -7.97
N LEU A 350 -6.44 -21.02 -6.83
CA LEU A 350 -6.92 -22.02 -5.87
C LEU A 350 -8.05 -22.88 -6.44
N ASN A 351 -8.87 -22.33 -7.33
CA ASN A 351 -9.98 -23.05 -7.98
C ASN A 351 -9.61 -23.67 -9.34
N GLY A 352 -8.39 -23.43 -9.85
CA GLY A 352 -7.95 -23.92 -11.16
C GLY A 352 -8.60 -23.19 -12.33
N GLU A 353 -8.99 -21.94 -12.12
CA GLU A 353 -9.67 -21.07 -13.09
C GLU A 353 -8.74 -19.97 -13.64
N TYR A 354 -7.50 -19.90 -13.14
CA TYR A 354 -6.52 -18.88 -13.57
C TYR A 354 -6.08 -19.12 -15.02
N ASP A 355 -6.14 -18.07 -15.84
CA ASP A 355 -5.66 -18.10 -17.22
C ASP A 355 -4.16 -17.79 -17.27
N ASP A 356 -3.33 -18.83 -17.33
CA ASP A 356 -1.87 -18.73 -17.37
C ASP A 356 -1.30 -18.32 -18.75
N THR A 357 -2.17 -17.94 -19.68
CA THR A 357 -1.78 -17.40 -21.00
C THR A 357 -1.76 -15.87 -21.03
N ASP A 358 -2.27 -15.20 -19.99
CA ASP A 358 -2.22 -13.76 -19.82
C ASP A 358 -0.99 -13.36 -18.99
N ASP A 359 -0.01 -12.74 -19.66
CA ASP A 359 1.23 -12.27 -19.02
C ASP A 359 1.04 -10.94 -18.24
N SER A 360 -0.18 -10.43 -18.12
CA SER A 360 -0.48 -9.15 -17.42
C SER A 360 -0.71 -9.31 -15.92
N GLY A 361 -0.82 -10.55 -15.42
CA GLY A 361 -1.13 -10.86 -14.02
C GLY A 361 0.03 -10.63 -13.04
N TYR A 362 -0.27 -10.87 -11.77
CA TYR A 362 0.68 -10.76 -10.65
C TYR A 362 1.32 -12.09 -10.26
N PHE A 363 0.86 -13.18 -10.86
CA PHE A 363 1.35 -14.53 -10.62
C PHE A 363 1.57 -15.28 -11.93
N SER A 364 2.67 -16.02 -11.99
CA SER A 364 3.00 -16.90 -13.12
C SER A 364 3.15 -18.34 -12.68
N HIS A 365 2.65 -19.28 -13.51
CA HIS A 365 2.69 -20.71 -13.25
C HIS A 365 4.06 -21.29 -13.61
N LEU A 366 4.74 -21.95 -12.66
CA LEU A 366 5.99 -22.66 -12.92
C LEU A 366 5.73 -24.04 -13.52
N LYS A 367 6.24 -24.26 -14.70
CA LYS A 367 6.12 -25.53 -15.44
C LYS A 367 7.43 -26.30 -15.45
#